data_4bf210b962973964e9e649f9b720c4a7
#
_entry.id   4bf210b962973964e9e649f9b720c4a7
#
_cell.length_a   1.000
_cell.length_b   1.000
_cell.length_c   1.000
_cell.angle_alpha   90.00
_cell.angle_beta   90.00
_cell.angle_gamma   90.00
#
_symmetry.space_group_name_H-M   'P 1'
#
loop_
_entity.id
_entity.type
_entity.pdbx_description
1 polymer ?
#
loop_
_entity_poly.entity_id
_entity_poly.type
_entity_poly.pdbx_seq_one_letter_code
_entity_poly.pdbx_strand_id
1 'polypeptide(L)'
;MKNASILKKICSAAVAAALMLSFAGCGAENEVSAESKTDTAAAVSQWDELGQDEITKAMGMGWDLGNQLEASNAGIPSETAWGNPVITEDLIKKVKEQGFKTVRIPVSYLLKIGDAPDYTIDKAWLDRVQEVVDYVVGNDLYAIINIHGDGYYTVDKSWLLCVDDNQDEIKEKYEKVWTQIADRFKDYDEHLIFESMNEEFDNTYGKPNADGYKNINAYNQIFVDTVRKTGSNNEKRWLLLPGWNTNIEYTAGDYGFVIPEDKYCTSSENRIMISVHYYDPYNFTLDENMTSAKTQWGKYAVENFDNWGQEDYVDSTMKKLNDVFVSKGYPVIIGEMGVQNKAHISDTFSGFRCYWTEYVVKAAKNNGCVPVYWDNGWNGDKGFGVIDRKTLEVTEPDLIAAMMRAINSEEDYEVAAPKGFEK
;
A
#
# COMPACT_ATOMS: atom_id res chain seq x y z
N MET A 1 -33.78 -22.82 24.31
CA MET A 1 -33.49 -24.22 24.71
C MET A 1 -32.34 -24.69 23.86
N LYS A 2 -31.15 -24.73 24.46
CA LYS A 2 -30.21 -25.87 24.59
C LYS A 2 -29.81 -26.53 23.25
N ASN A 3 -28.58 -26.49 22.75
CA ASN A 3 -27.29 -27.00 23.31
C ASN A 3 -26.13 -26.31 22.52
N ALA A 4 -25.23 -25.73 23.01
CA ALA A 4 -24.03 -25.84 23.83
C ALA A 4 -23.30 -27.20 23.77
N SER A 5 -22.02 -27.06 23.51
CA SER A 5 -20.85 -27.86 23.96
C SER A 5 -20.32 -28.91 22.99
N ILE A 6 -19.06 -28.83 22.77
CA ILE A 6 -17.87 -29.54 23.24
C ILE A 6 -16.89 -29.71 22.10
N LEU A 7 -15.72 -29.11 22.16
CA LEU A 7 -14.47 -29.90 22.12
C LEU A 7 -13.33 -29.10 22.78
N LYS A 8 -12.90 -29.63 23.90
CA LYS A 8 -11.70 -29.22 24.63
C LYS A 8 -10.61 -30.27 24.42
N LYS A 9 -9.38 -29.74 24.35
CA LYS A 9 -8.10 -30.35 24.75
C LYS A 9 -7.51 -31.53 23.97
N ILE A 10 -6.28 -31.35 23.51
CA ILE A 10 -5.17 -32.25 23.91
C ILE A 10 -3.89 -31.39 24.02
N CYS A 11 -3.36 -31.32 25.26
CA CYS A 11 -1.98 -30.99 25.56
C CYS A 11 -1.14 -32.27 25.39
N SER A 12 0.09 -32.15 24.93
CA SER A 12 1.17 -33.06 25.35
C SER A 12 2.51 -32.35 25.30
N ALA A 13 3.11 -32.29 26.47
CA ALA A 13 4.47 -31.91 26.75
C ALA A 13 5.42 -33.11 26.57
N ALA A 14 6.66 -32.87 26.16
CA ALA A 14 7.82 -33.73 26.44
C ALA A 14 9.08 -32.85 26.29
N VAL A 15 9.66 -32.41 27.37
CA VAL A 15 10.76 -32.96 28.15
C VAL A 15 12.13 -32.79 27.48
N ALA A 16 12.92 -31.95 28.16
CA ALA A 16 14.32 -31.66 27.91
C ALA A 16 15.25 -32.85 28.30
N ALA A 17 16.37 -32.95 27.60
CA ALA A 17 17.57 -33.62 28.15
C ALA A 17 18.82 -32.85 27.72
N ALA A 18 19.46 -32.32 28.75
CA ALA A 18 20.78 -31.72 28.70
C ALA A 18 21.87 -32.81 28.65
N LEU A 19 22.91 -32.62 27.89
CA LEU A 19 24.18 -33.30 28.04
C LEU A 19 25.30 -32.27 27.95
N MET A 20 25.91 -32.00 29.09
CA MET A 20 27.20 -31.31 29.22
C MET A 20 28.32 -32.27 28.84
N LEU A 21 29.24 -31.83 28.03
CA LEU A 21 30.58 -32.39 27.97
C LEU A 21 31.59 -31.24 27.89
N SER A 22 32.29 -31.08 29.00
CA SER A 22 33.46 -30.24 29.17
C SER A 22 34.70 -30.90 28.50
N PHE A 23 35.43 -30.13 27.68
CA PHE A 23 36.84 -30.36 27.44
C PHE A 23 37.58 -29.03 27.49
N ALA A 24 38.54 -28.97 28.39
CA ALA A 24 39.53 -27.93 28.47
C ALA A 24 40.70 -28.22 27.50
N GLY A 25 41.21 -27.16 26.85
CA GLY A 25 42.40 -27.24 26.03
C GLY A 25 42.91 -25.87 25.63
N CYS A 26 44.05 -25.52 26.13
CA CYS A 26 44.87 -24.31 26.03
C CYS A 26 44.98 -23.61 24.66
N GLY A 27 44.94 -22.29 24.69
CA GLY A 27 45.94 -21.34 24.22
C GLY A 27 46.17 -21.17 22.72
N ALA A 28 45.69 -20.05 22.20
CA ALA A 28 46.44 -19.16 21.33
C ALA A 28 45.66 -17.86 21.15
N GLU A 29 46.20 -16.77 21.63
CA GLU A 29 45.74 -15.41 21.36
C GLU A 29 45.91 -15.12 19.87
N ASN A 30 44.82 -14.93 19.16
CA ASN A 30 44.81 -14.21 17.90
C ASN A 30 43.93 -12.98 18.10
N GLU A 31 44.56 -11.83 18.11
CA GLU A 31 43.91 -10.54 17.96
C GLU A 31 43.15 -10.56 16.64
N VAL A 32 41.82 -10.65 16.74
CA VAL A 32 40.93 -10.32 15.63
C VAL A 32 40.70 -8.82 15.72
N SER A 33 41.34 -8.09 14.82
CA SER A 33 41.05 -6.69 14.56
C SER A 33 39.57 -6.52 14.33
N ALA A 34 38.94 -5.69 15.16
CA ALA A 34 37.59 -5.19 14.90
C ALA A 34 37.60 -4.41 13.58
N GLU A 35 37.12 -5.02 12.52
CA GLU A 35 36.71 -4.27 11.34
C GLU A 35 35.60 -3.32 11.74
N SER A 36 35.89 -2.03 11.75
CA SER A 36 34.95 -0.97 11.86
C SER A 36 33.95 -1.16 10.70
N LYS A 37 32.69 -1.45 11.02
CA LYS A 37 31.60 -1.21 10.06
C LYS A 37 31.68 0.27 9.73
N THR A 38 32.20 0.57 8.56
CA THR A 38 32.03 1.88 7.95
C THR A 38 30.55 2.08 7.75
N ASP A 39 29.98 3.04 8.48
CA ASP A 39 28.72 3.67 8.12
C ASP A 39 28.89 4.15 6.67
N THR A 40 28.36 3.38 5.73
CA THR A 40 28.12 3.87 4.38
C THR A 40 26.93 4.84 4.53
N ALA A 41 27.26 6.09 4.85
CA ALA A 41 26.34 7.18 4.58
C ALA A 41 25.93 7.03 3.12
N ALA A 42 24.66 6.74 2.86
CA ALA A 42 24.11 6.76 1.52
C ALA A 42 24.53 8.09 0.90
N ALA A 43 25.16 8.02 -0.28
CA ALA A 43 25.48 9.23 -1.01
C ALA A 43 24.18 9.99 -1.17
N VAL A 44 24.12 11.23 -0.65
CA VAL A 44 22.96 12.12 -0.86
C VAL A 44 22.83 12.24 -2.37
N SER A 45 21.82 11.54 -2.94
CA SER A 45 21.54 11.70 -4.36
C SER A 45 21.11 13.14 -4.59
N GLN A 46 21.52 13.69 -5.72
CA GLN A 46 21.10 15.04 -6.08
C GLN A 46 19.58 15.01 -6.24
N TRP A 47 18.86 15.83 -5.49
CA TRP A 47 17.39 15.91 -5.59
C TRP A 47 17.01 16.43 -6.97
N ASP A 48 16.35 15.60 -7.77
CA ASP A 48 15.79 15.97 -9.04
C ASP A 48 14.38 16.54 -8.82
N GLU A 49 14.17 17.83 -9.06
CA GLU A 49 12.85 18.45 -8.89
C GLU A 49 11.92 18.06 -10.05
N LEU A 50 11.53 16.79 -10.12
CA LEU A 50 10.63 16.29 -11.14
C LEU A 50 9.25 16.94 -11.04
N GLY A 51 8.73 17.43 -12.17
CA GLY A 51 7.37 17.90 -12.29
C GLY A 51 6.36 16.76 -12.27
N GLN A 52 5.06 17.10 -12.32
CA GLN A 52 3.97 16.11 -12.27
C GLN A 52 4.12 14.99 -13.30
N ASP A 53 4.32 15.33 -14.57
CA ASP A 53 4.35 14.35 -15.66
C ASP A 53 5.61 13.48 -15.61
N GLU A 54 6.72 14.05 -15.12
CA GLU A 54 7.99 13.33 -14.98
C GLU A 54 7.92 12.33 -13.84
N ILE A 55 7.42 12.74 -12.66
CA ILE A 55 7.32 11.85 -11.50
C ILE A 55 6.31 10.71 -11.75
N THR A 56 5.14 10.98 -12.33
CA THR A 56 4.15 9.93 -12.62
C THR A 56 4.67 8.93 -13.65
N LYS A 57 5.40 9.40 -14.67
CA LYS A 57 6.06 8.53 -15.65
C LYS A 57 7.17 7.69 -15.00
N ALA A 58 7.96 8.28 -14.12
CA ALA A 58 9.05 7.60 -13.41
C ALA A 58 8.52 6.54 -12.44
N MET A 59 7.42 6.83 -11.73
CA MET A 59 6.76 5.87 -10.83
C MET A 59 6.15 4.67 -11.55
N GLY A 60 5.73 4.82 -12.80
CA GLY A 60 5.27 3.73 -13.69
C GLY A 60 4.22 2.82 -13.04
N MET A 61 4.38 1.50 -13.19
CA MET A 61 3.52 0.51 -12.50
C MET A 61 4.04 0.25 -11.10
N GLY A 62 3.16 0.40 -10.10
CA GLY A 62 3.46 0.10 -8.71
C GLY A 62 3.00 -1.30 -8.27
N TRP A 63 3.53 -1.74 -7.14
CA TRP A 63 3.21 -2.99 -6.46
C TRP A 63 3.12 -2.75 -4.95
N ASP A 64 2.10 -3.28 -4.29
CA ASP A 64 1.94 -3.21 -2.84
C ASP A 64 2.66 -4.37 -2.15
N LEU A 65 3.45 -4.04 -1.14
CA LEU A 65 4.00 -4.98 -0.18
C LEU A 65 2.96 -5.27 0.92
N GLY A 66 1.76 -5.68 0.51
CA GLY A 66 0.60 -5.83 1.39
C GLY A 66 0.68 -7.04 2.32
N ASN A 67 -0.07 -6.97 3.42
CA ASN A 67 -0.16 -7.99 4.47
C ASN A 67 1.20 -8.30 5.15
N GLN A 68 2.07 -7.29 5.30
CA GLN A 68 3.37 -7.43 5.99
C GLN A 68 3.56 -6.40 7.10
N LEU A 69 4.07 -5.18 6.83
CA LEU A 69 4.32 -4.23 7.92
C LEU A 69 3.03 -3.62 8.50
N GLU A 70 1.90 -3.74 7.83
CA GLU A 70 0.59 -3.39 8.39
C GLU A 70 -0.07 -4.56 9.12
N ALA A 71 0.42 -5.79 8.92
CA ALA A 71 -0.12 -6.96 9.59
C ALA A 71 0.12 -6.92 11.10
N SER A 72 -0.87 -7.33 11.88
CA SER A 72 -0.80 -7.30 13.34
C SER A 72 -1.48 -8.51 13.97
N ASN A 73 -1.09 -8.81 15.21
CA ASN A 73 -1.76 -9.76 16.07
C ASN A 73 -2.05 -9.10 17.41
N ALA A 74 -3.32 -9.02 17.81
CA ALA A 74 -3.77 -8.35 19.01
C ALA A 74 -3.23 -6.89 19.14
N GLY A 75 -3.14 -6.18 18.01
CA GLY A 75 -2.66 -4.80 17.94
C GLY A 75 -1.13 -4.66 17.96
N ILE A 76 -0.37 -5.74 17.91
CA ILE A 76 1.09 -5.70 17.81
C ILE A 76 1.49 -5.93 16.35
N PRO A 77 2.00 -4.90 15.63
CA PRO A 77 2.49 -5.04 14.28
C PRO A 77 3.65 -6.01 14.16
N SER A 78 3.59 -6.88 13.15
CA SER A 78 4.65 -7.82 12.79
C SER A 78 4.49 -8.24 11.34
N GLU A 79 5.54 -8.16 10.56
CA GLU A 79 5.56 -8.50 9.13
C GLU A 79 5.18 -9.97 8.82
N THR A 80 5.13 -10.83 9.83
CA THR A 80 4.75 -12.23 9.70
C THR A 80 3.41 -12.59 10.35
N ALA A 81 2.70 -11.60 10.90
CA ALA A 81 1.48 -11.83 11.68
C ALA A 81 0.38 -12.53 10.89
N TRP A 82 0.28 -12.27 9.59
CA TRP A 82 -0.72 -12.87 8.70
C TRP A 82 -0.15 -13.94 7.76
N GLY A 83 1.02 -14.53 8.11
CA GLY A 83 1.59 -15.72 7.47
C GLY A 83 2.57 -15.47 6.34
N ASN A 84 2.82 -14.21 5.98
CA ASN A 84 3.89 -13.88 5.06
C ASN A 84 5.28 -14.11 5.70
N PRO A 85 6.33 -14.39 4.92
CA PRO A 85 7.70 -14.48 5.43
C PRO A 85 8.25 -13.08 5.76
N VAL A 86 9.40 -13.04 6.43
CA VAL A 86 10.18 -11.80 6.62
C VAL A 86 10.52 -11.20 5.25
N ILE A 87 10.38 -9.89 5.12
CA ILE A 87 10.69 -9.15 3.89
C ILE A 87 12.20 -9.22 3.65
N THR A 88 12.59 -9.49 2.41
CA THR A 88 14.00 -9.54 2.00
C THR A 88 14.27 -8.57 0.85
N GLU A 89 15.50 -8.11 0.74
CA GLU A 89 15.93 -7.31 -0.42
C GLU A 89 15.77 -8.08 -1.75
N ASP A 90 15.96 -9.40 -1.71
CA ASP A 90 15.80 -10.25 -2.90
C ASP A 90 14.34 -10.27 -3.43
N LEU A 91 13.33 -10.15 -2.53
CA LEU A 91 11.95 -9.95 -2.96
C LEU A 91 11.80 -8.63 -3.73
N ILE A 92 12.38 -7.54 -3.22
CA ILE A 92 12.31 -6.22 -3.88
C ILE A 92 13.02 -6.25 -5.25
N LYS A 93 14.18 -6.91 -5.33
CA LYS A 93 14.88 -7.15 -6.61
C LYS A 93 14.01 -7.94 -7.59
N LYS A 94 13.29 -8.98 -7.09
CA LYS A 94 12.36 -9.76 -7.91
C LYS A 94 11.21 -8.90 -8.43
N VAL A 95 10.63 -8.03 -7.62
CA VAL A 95 9.59 -7.06 -8.03
C VAL A 95 10.12 -6.14 -9.12
N LYS A 96 11.32 -5.56 -8.94
CA LYS A 96 11.99 -4.74 -9.98
C LYS A 96 12.19 -5.49 -11.29
N GLU A 97 12.66 -6.76 -11.23
CA GLU A 97 12.87 -7.62 -12.41
C GLU A 97 11.59 -7.84 -13.22
N GLN A 98 10.41 -7.78 -12.58
CA GLN A 98 9.13 -7.89 -13.27
C GLN A 98 8.69 -6.58 -13.93
N GLY A 99 9.42 -5.48 -13.76
CA GLY A 99 9.14 -4.19 -14.40
C GLY A 99 8.42 -3.17 -13.53
N PHE A 100 8.07 -3.50 -12.29
CA PHE A 100 7.52 -2.53 -11.35
C PHE A 100 8.54 -1.43 -11.01
N LYS A 101 8.07 -0.21 -10.82
CA LYS A 101 8.88 0.98 -10.56
C LYS A 101 8.60 1.62 -9.20
N THR A 102 7.48 1.27 -8.59
CA THR A 102 7.04 1.79 -7.28
C THR A 102 6.67 0.62 -6.39
N VAL A 103 7.06 0.68 -5.11
CA VAL A 103 6.60 -0.22 -4.06
C VAL A 103 5.88 0.61 -3.01
N ARG A 104 4.58 0.38 -2.85
CA ARG A 104 3.84 0.91 -1.71
C ARG A 104 4.02 -0.06 -0.54
N ILE A 105 4.39 0.48 0.60
CA ILE A 105 4.73 -0.25 1.82
C ILE A 105 3.72 0.15 2.90
N PRO A 106 2.57 -0.54 3.00
CA PRO A 106 1.63 -0.32 4.10
C PRO A 106 2.31 -0.57 5.45
N VAL A 107 2.14 0.36 6.41
CA VAL A 107 2.74 0.24 7.75
C VAL A 107 1.71 0.56 8.82
N SER A 108 1.54 -0.33 9.80
CA SER A 108 0.77 -0.05 11.01
C SER A 108 1.70 0.20 12.19
N TYR A 109 1.32 1.12 13.05
CA TYR A 109 2.08 1.47 14.25
C TYR A 109 1.40 0.98 15.55
N LEU A 110 0.08 1.09 15.69
CA LEU A 110 -0.75 0.50 16.75
C LEU A 110 -0.07 0.52 18.15
N LEU A 111 0.17 -0.64 18.76
CA LEU A 111 0.89 -0.80 20.03
C LEU A 111 2.42 -0.61 19.93
N LYS A 112 2.96 -0.25 18.77
CA LYS A 112 4.34 0.23 18.61
C LYS A 112 4.49 1.71 18.96
N ILE A 113 3.40 2.39 19.31
CA ILE A 113 3.40 3.75 19.81
C ILE A 113 3.24 3.71 21.33
N GLY A 114 4.13 4.38 22.06
CA GLY A 114 4.08 4.55 23.52
C GLY A 114 2.98 5.53 23.95
N ASP A 115 2.90 5.74 25.27
CA ASP A 115 1.90 6.58 25.91
C ASP A 115 2.14 8.09 25.66
N ALA A 116 1.08 8.88 25.92
CA ALA A 116 1.16 10.34 25.98
C ALA A 116 2.18 10.80 27.06
N PRO A 117 2.77 11.99 26.93
CA PRO A 117 2.55 12.99 25.88
C PRO A 117 3.45 12.81 24.65
N ASP A 118 4.42 11.90 24.68
CA ASP A 118 5.46 11.81 23.66
C ASP A 118 5.07 10.90 22.48
N TYR A 119 4.19 9.90 22.72
CA TYR A 119 3.77 8.91 21.73
C TYR A 119 4.95 8.32 20.96
N THR A 120 6.01 7.96 21.67
CA THR A 120 7.28 7.50 21.08
C THR A 120 7.08 6.19 20.32
N ILE A 121 7.46 6.17 19.06
CA ILE A 121 7.44 4.95 18.24
C ILE A 121 8.55 4.01 18.70
N ASP A 122 8.25 2.70 18.83
CA ASP A 122 9.24 1.67 19.11
C ASP A 122 10.39 1.76 18.09
N LYS A 123 11.60 1.99 18.62
CA LYS A 123 12.78 2.22 17.78
C LYS A 123 13.09 1.03 16.87
N ALA A 124 12.95 -0.20 17.37
CA ALA A 124 13.27 -1.38 16.58
C ALA A 124 12.26 -1.56 15.43
N TRP A 125 10.99 -1.16 15.66
CA TRP A 125 9.98 -1.15 14.59
C TRP A 125 10.31 -0.11 13.52
N LEU A 126 10.63 1.12 13.92
CA LEU A 126 10.97 2.18 12.99
C LEU A 126 12.29 1.88 12.23
N ASP A 127 13.26 1.22 12.89
CA ASP A 127 14.47 0.73 12.23
C ASP A 127 14.14 -0.33 11.16
N ARG A 128 13.16 -1.23 11.43
CA ARG A 128 12.72 -2.23 10.44
C ARG A 128 12.00 -1.60 9.25
N VAL A 129 11.12 -0.62 9.53
CA VAL A 129 10.47 0.14 8.44
C VAL A 129 11.52 0.79 7.54
N GLN A 130 12.53 1.42 8.14
CA GLN A 130 13.63 2.03 7.39
C GLN A 130 14.40 1.01 6.58
N GLU A 131 14.74 -0.14 7.13
CA GLU A 131 15.46 -1.20 6.41
C GLU A 131 14.69 -1.65 5.16
N VAL A 132 13.35 -1.76 5.23
CA VAL A 132 12.53 -2.11 4.07
C VAL A 132 12.49 -0.97 3.04
N VAL A 133 12.40 0.29 3.51
CA VAL A 133 12.52 1.45 2.62
C VAL A 133 13.88 1.48 1.91
N ASP A 134 14.97 1.18 2.65
CA ASP A 134 16.32 1.12 2.09
C ASP A 134 16.43 0.04 1.00
N TYR A 135 15.76 -1.11 1.15
CA TYR A 135 15.69 -2.12 0.09
C TYR A 135 15.04 -1.57 -1.18
N VAL A 136 13.98 -0.79 -1.05
CA VAL A 136 13.27 -0.23 -2.21
C VAL A 136 14.07 0.87 -2.88
N VAL A 137 14.44 1.91 -2.12
CA VAL A 137 15.18 3.07 -2.64
C VAL A 137 16.58 2.66 -3.13
N GLY A 138 17.28 1.78 -2.38
CA GLY A 138 18.58 1.26 -2.77
C GLY A 138 18.57 0.44 -4.07
N ASN A 139 17.40 -0.04 -4.48
CA ASN A 139 17.20 -0.67 -5.79
C ASN A 139 16.62 0.29 -6.84
N ASP A 140 16.71 1.60 -6.65
CA ASP A 140 16.25 2.62 -7.61
C ASP A 140 14.75 2.43 -7.96
N LEU A 141 13.92 2.26 -6.92
CA LEU A 141 12.47 2.19 -6.98
C LEU A 141 11.89 3.29 -6.10
N TYR A 142 10.71 3.78 -6.46
CA TYR A 142 9.93 4.67 -5.61
C TYR A 142 9.32 3.88 -4.45
N ALA A 143 9.41 4.43 -3.24
CA ALA A 143 8.79 3.89 -2.04
C ALA A 143 7.65 4.81 -1.59
N ILE A 144 6.49 4.25 -1.24
CA ILE A 144 5.40 4.97 -0.58
C ILE A 144 5.20 4.33 0.79
N ILE A 145 5.31 5.10 1.87
CA ILE A 145 5.00 4.64 3.24
C ILE A 145 3.84 5.42 3.84
N ASN A 146 3.05 4.78 4.69
CA ASN A 146 1.86 5.38 5.29
C ASN A 146 1.64 4.99 6.75
N ILE A 147 0.53 5.45 7.33
CA ILE A 147 -0.12 4.89 8.51
C ILE A 147 -1.34 4.12 8.01
N HIS A 148 -1.37 2.78 8.18
CA HIS A 148 -2.32 1.93 7.46
C HIS A 148 -3.46 1.38 8.33
N GLY A 149 -3.21 0.33 9.12
CA GLY A 149 -4.25 -0.34 9.89
C GLY A 149 -4.70 0.41 11.14
N ASP A 150 -4.04 1.49 11.47
CA ASP A 150 -4.30 2.33 12.64
C ASP A 150 -5.65 3.06 12.57
N GLY A 151 -6.26 3.18 11.37
CA GLY A 151 -7.55 3.80 11.12
C GLY A 151 -8.71 2.83 10.93
N TYR A 152 -8.50 1.53 11.00
CA TYR A 152 -9.56 0.55 10.84
C TYR A 152 -10.23 0.16 12.14
N TYR A 153 -11.53 0.38 12.29
CA TYR A 153 -12.33 -0.07 13.45
C TYR A 153 -12.28 -1.58 13.71
N THR A 154 -11.91 -2.36 12.71
CA THR A 154 -11.80 -3.83 12.80
C THR A 154 -10.42 -4.32 13.21
N VAL A 155 -9.43 -3.43 13.27
CA VAL A 155 -8.07 -3.75 13.71
C VAL A 155 -7.93 -3.49 15.20
N ASP A 156 -7.43 -4.47 15.95
CA ASP A 156 -7.20 -4.31 17.37
C ASP A 156 -6.24 -3.14 17.66
N LYS A 157 -6.64 -2.26 18.60
CA LYS A 157 -5.84 -1.09 19.02
C LYS A 157 -5.66 0.00 17.98
N SER A 158 -6.51 0.04 16.97
CA SER A 158 -6.61 1.22 16.09
C SER A 158 -6.93 2.46 16.92
N TRP A 159 -6.41 3.58 16.48
CA TRP A 159 -6.51 4.85 17.21
C TRP A 159 -6.79 6.06 16.31
N LEU A 160 -6.50 5.98 15.02
CA LEU A 160 -6.75 7.05 14.04
C LEU A 160 -8.18 6.94 13.52
N LEU A 161 -9.17 7.18 14.38
CA LEU A 161 -10.58 6.94 14.10
C LEU A 161 -11.32 8.26 13.88
N CYS A 162 -11.70 8.55 12.64
CA CYS A 162 -12.16 9.88 12.22
C CYS A 162 -13.53 10.31 12.78
N VAL A 163 -14.30 9.41 13.39
CA VAL A 163 -15.62 9.73 14.01
C VAL A 163 -15.67 9.55 15.53
N ASP A 164 -14.54 9.26 16.17
CA ASP A 164 -14.44 9.15 17.61
C ASP A 164 -14.49 10.54 18.29
N ASP A 165 -14.98 10.59 19.54
CA ASP A 165 -15.18 11.85 20.26
C ASP A 165 -13.88 12.52 20.72
N ASN A 166 -12.78 11.78 20.88
CA ASN A 166 -11.49 12.26 21.39
C ASN A 166 -10.57 12.86 20.31
N GLN A 167 -11.12 13.60 19.37
CA GLN A 167 -10.41 14.12 18.21
C GLN A 167 -9.18 14.98 18.52
N ASP A 168 -9.17 15.69 19.63
CA ASP A 168 -8.00 16.51 20.03
C ASP A 168 -6.80 15.61 20.37
N GLU A 169 -7.01 14.50 21.10
CA GLU A 169 -6.00 13.51 21.43
C GLU A 169 -5.49 12.78 20.17
N ILE A 170 -6.41 12.38 19.30
CA ILE A 170 -6.06 11.73 18.03
C ILE A 170 -5.17 12.65 17.19
N LYS A 171 -5.53 13.91 17.04
CA LYS A 171 -4.76 14.89 16.27
C LYS A 171 -3.38 15.16 16.86
N GLU A 172 -3.28 15.27 18.20
CA GLU A 172 -2.00 15.40 18.91
C GLU A 172 -1.11 14.18 18.65
N LYS A 173 -1.65 12.97 18.84
CA LYS A 173 -0.94 11.72 18.59
C LYS A 173 -0.48 11.63 17.14
N TYR A 174 -1.35 11.97 16.20
CA TYR A 174 -1.06 11.94 14.77
C TYR A 174 0.09 12.87 14.38
N GLU A 175 0.09 14.10 14.89
CA GLU A 175 1.19 15.06 14.72
C GLU A 175 2.51 14.52 15.27
N LYS A 176 2.49 13.95 16.49
CA LYS A 176 3.69 13.38 17.13
C LYS A 176 4.25 12.17 16.38
N VAL A 177 3.38 11.29 15.90
CA VAL A 177 3.76 10.10 15.13
C VAL A 177 4.38 10.51 13.80
N TRP A 178 3.71 11.40 13.05
CA TRP A 178 4.27 11.90 11.78
C TRP A 178 5.55 12.71 11.95
N THR A 179 5.71 13.46 13.06
CA THR A 179 6.96 14.16 13.35
C THR A 179 8.13 13.15 13.43
N GLN A 180 7.94 12.03 14.12
CA GLN A 180 8.99 11.00 14.27
C GLN A 180 9.29 10.29 12.95
N ILE A 181 8.26 9.92 12.19
CA ILE A 181 8.41 9.31 10.86
C ILE A 181 9.15 10.28 9.93
N ALA A 182 8.66 11.51 9.80
CA ALA A 182 9.22 12.50 8.91
C ALA A 182 10.66 12.87 9.27
N ASP A 183 10.98 12.99 10.55
CA ASP A 183 12.33 13.30 11.03
C ASP A 183 13.31 12.15 10.75
N ARG A 184 12.84 10.89 10.85
CA ARG A 184 13.63 9.69 10.53
C ARG A 184 14.05 9.64 9.06
N PHE A 185 13.18 10.09 8.15
CA PHE A 185 13.36 9.94 6.71
C PHE A 185 13.63 11.26 5.98
N LYS A 186 13.88 12.37 6.67
CA LYS A 186 13.99 13.70 6.06
C LYS A 186 15.09 13.86 5.03
N ASP A 187 16.14 13.04 5.10
CA ASP A 187 17.30 13.14 4.21
C ASP A 187 17.20 12.21 2.99
N TYR A 188 16.12 11.40 2.89
CA TYR A 188 15.83 10.61 1.68
C TYR A 188 15.43 11.54 0.53
N ASP A 189 15.80 11.15 -0.69
CA ASP A 189 15.48 11.90 -1.91
C ASP A 189 14.02 11.72 -2.38
N GLU A 190 13.73 12.11 -3.61
CA GLU A 190 12.38 12.04 -4.21
C GLU A 190 11.85 10.63 -4.42
N HIS A 191 12.67 9.59 -4.30
CA HIS A 191 12.21 8.21 -4.38
C HIS A 191 11.35 7.80 -3.18
N LEU A 192 11.37 8.55 -2.07
CA LEU A 192 10.49 8.30 -0.94
C LEU A 192 9.33 9.28 -0.89
N ILE A 193 8.12 8.78 -0.96
CA ILE A 193 6.85 9.50 -0.88
C ILE A 193 6.17 9.14 0.45
N PHE A 194 5.57 10.12 1.12
CA PHE A 194 4.76 9.87 2.30
C PHE A 194 3.28 9.95 1.97
N GLU A 195 2.52 8.93 2.36
CA GLU A 195 1.07 8.89 2.28
C GLU A 195 0.49 9.09 3.68
N SER A 196 -0.37 10.09 3.83
CA SER A 196 -0.90 10.58 5.11
C SER A 196 -1.52 9.48 5.98
N MET A 197 -2.40 8.70 5.40
CA MET A 197 -3.12 7.58 6.01
C MET A 197 -3.65 6.67 4.89
N ASN A 198 -4.30 5.56 5.26
CA ASN A 198 -4.91 4.65 4.30
C ASN A 198 -6.40 5.00 4.07
N GLU A 199 -7.31 4.07 4.31
CA GLU A 199 -8.74 4.12 4.03
C GLU A 199 -9.54 4.56 5.26
N GLU A 200 -9.42 5.84 5.65
CA GLU A 200 -10.14 6.36 6.81
C GLU A 200 -11.63 6.59 6.50
N PHE A 201 -12.52 6.05 7.32
CA PHE A 201 -13.96 6.21 7.23
C PHE A 201 -14.67 5.78 8.54
N ASP A 202 -16.00 5.82 8.57
CA ASP A 202 -16.82 5.47 9.74
C ASP A 202 -17.22 3.99 9.83
N ASN A 203 -16.62 3.13 9.01
CA ASN A 203 -16.91 1.69 8.89
C ASN A 203 -18.35 1.34 8.46
N THR A 204 -19.11 2.29 7.92
CA THR A 204 -20.49 2.03 7.50
C THR A 204 -20.64 1.74 6.01
N TYR A 205 -19.62 2.01 5.20
CA TYR A 205 -19.62 1.90 3.73
C TYR A 205 -20.76 2.69 3.06
N GLY A 206 -21.30 3.67 3.77
CA GLY A 206 -22.30 4.61 3.28
C GLY A 206 -21.69 5.89 2.71
N LYS A 207 -22.54 6.89 2.51
CA LYS A 207 -22.05 8.23 2.15
C LYS A 207 -21.20 8.80 3.30
N PRO A 208 -20.20 9.63 2.98
CA PRO A 208 -19.34 10.22 3.98
C PRO A 208 -20.13 10.94 5.09
N ASN A 209 -19.72 10.69 6.33
CA ASN A 209 -20.13 11.48 7.48
C ASN A 209 -19.41 12.84 7.42
N ALA A 210 -20.16 13.95 7.49
CA ALA A 210 -19.58 15.29 7.31
C ALA A 210 -18.55 15.66 8.40
N ASP A 211 -18.78 15.27 9.66
CA ASP A 211 -17.84 15.55 10.76
C ASP A 211 -16.61 14.64 10.66
N GLY A 212 -16.77 13.37 10.33
CA GLY A 212 -15.66 12.45 10.05
C GLY A 212 -14.81 12.95 8.88
N TYR A 213 -15.43 13.40 7.80
CA TYR A 213 -14.69 13.95 6.66
C TYR A 213 -13.92 15.23 7.01
N LYS A 214 -14.50 16.09 7.84
CA LYS A 214 -13.81 17.26 8.38
C LYS A 214 -12.57 16.87 9.19
N ASN A 215 -12.64 15.77 9.94
CA ASN A 215 -11.49 15.26 10.67
C ASN A 215 -10.41 14.69 9.75
N ILE A 216 -10.77 13.94 8.70
CA ILE A 216 -9.83 13.47 7.67
C ILE A 216 -9.10 14.65 7.01
N ASN A 217 -9.83 15.72 6.63
CA ASN A 217 -9.21 16.94 6.10
C ASN A 217 -8.25 17.58 7.12
N ALA A 218 -8.61 17.58 8.41
CA ALA A 218 -7.73 18.10 9.46
C ALA A 218 -6.46 17.23 9.63
N TYR A 219 -6.58 15.91 9.55
CA TYR A 219 -5.41 15.02 9.58
C TYR A 219 -4.49 15.28 8.38
N ASN A 220 -5.04 15.43 7.17
CA ASN A 220 -4.26 15.78 5.99
C ASN A 220 -3.53 17.13 6.14
N GLN A 221 -4.18 18.14 6.73
CA GLN A 221 -3.52 19.43 6.99
C GLN A 221 -2.41 19.31 8.05
N ILE A 222 -2.66 18.58 9.16
CA ILE A 222 -1.65 18.31 10.18
C ILE A 222 -0.45 17.57 9.57
N PHE A 223 -0.69 16.56 8.77
CA PHE A 223 0.35 15.81 8.07
C PHE A 223 1.24 16.72 7.20
N VAL A 224 0.63 17.49 6.31
CA VAL A 224 1.39 18.39 5.42
C VAL A 224 2.22 19.37 6.23
N ASP A 225 1.61 20.06 7.18
CA ASP A 225 2.30 21.04 8.04
C ASP A 225 3.45 20.40 8.83
N THR A 226 3.22 19.22 9.39
CA THR A 226 4.18 18.49 10.23
C THR A 226 5.37 18.03 9.40
N VAL A 227 5.12 17.36 8.28
CA VAL A 227 6.20 16.86 7.42
C VAL A 227 7.08 18.02 6.94
N ARG A 228 6.48 19.08 6.42
CA ARG A 228 7.23 20.27 5.94
C ARG A 228 8.11 20.89 7.02
N LYS A 229 7.61 21.01 8.24
CA LYS A 229 8.33 21.63 9.39
C LYS A 229 9.54 20.83 9.87
N THR A 230 9.65 19.55 9.53
CA THR A 230 10.86 18.76 9.85
C THR A 230 12.07 19.17 9.00
N GLY A 231 11.86 19.92 7.93
CA GLY A 231 12.94 20.50 7.12
C GLY A 231 13.65 19.50 6.21
N SER A 232 14.85 19.86 5.76
CA SER A 232 15.66 19.08 4.81
C SER A 232 14.83 18.75 3.53
N ASN A 233 14.92 17.56 2.97
CA ASN A 233 14.20 17.17 1.78
C ASN A 233 12.67 17.10 1.98
N ASN A 234 12.18 17.05 3.22
CA ASN A 234 10.76 17.11 3.50
C ASN A 234 10.10 18.44 3.13
N GLU A 235 10.86 19.51 3.02
CA GLU A 235 10.34 20.83 2.57
C GLU A 235 9.78 20.78 1.14
N LYS A 236 10.19 19.80 0.33
CA LYS A 236 9.78 19.64 -1.07
C LYS A 236 9.41 18.21 -1.48
N ARG A 237 9.31 17.28 -0.51
CA ARG A 237 8.88 15.89 -0.73
C ARG A 237 7.47 15.84 -1.27
N TRP A 238 7.19 14.90 -2.19
CA TRP A 238 5.85 14.58 -2.59
C TRP A 238 5.05 13.97 -1.43
N LEU A 239 3.86 14.52 -1.18
CA LEU A 239 2.94 14.09 -0.12
C LEU A 239 1.63 13.60 -0.72
N LEU A 240 1.24 12.40 -0.39
CA LEU A 240 0.10 11.69 -0.94
C LEU A 240 -1.07 11.72 0.07
N LEU A 241 -2.24 12.21 -0.35
CA LEU A 241 -3.37 12.51 0.51
C LEU A 241 -4.62 11.72 0.09
N PRO A 242 -5.20 10.87 0.95
CA PRO A 242 -6.45 10.21 0.70
C PRO A 242 -7.65 11.09 1.06
N GLY A 243 -8.77 10.87 0.36
CA GLY A 243 -10.10 11.27 0.81
C GLY A 243 -10.78 10.16 1.61
N TRP A 244 -12.10 10.29 1.80
CA TRP A 244 -12.92 9.32 2.53
C TRP A 244 -12.81 7.92 1.93
N ASN A 245 -12.29 6.98 2.73
CA ASN A 245 -12.10 5.57 2.35
C ASN A 245 -11.38 5.40 0.99
N THR A 246 -10.48 6.31 0.64
CA THR A 246 -9.81 6.36 -0.67
C THR A 246 -10.76 6.20 -1.88
N ASN A 247 -12.05 6.33 -1.65
CA ASN A 247 -13.09 6.14 -2.66
C ASN A 247 -13.07 7.30 -3.67
N ILE A 248 -13.01 6.98 -4.96
CA ILE A 248 -12.89 7.96 -6.05
C ILE A 248 -14.09 8.91 -6.07
N GLU A 249 -15.31 8.39 -5.95
CA GLU A 249 -16.51 9.24 -5.97
C GLU A 249 -16.54 10.20 -4.79
N TYR A 250 -16.14 9.76 -3.60
CA TYR A 250 -16.13 10.58 -2.39
C TYR A 250 -14.93 11.54 -2.33
N THR A 251 -13.85 11.27 -3.04
CA THR A 251 -12.67 12.14 -3.12
C THR A 251 -12.80 13.18 -4.24
N ALA A 252 -13.25 12.76 -5.44
CA ALA A 252 -13.36 13.62 -6.61
C ALA A 252 -14.75 14.27 -6.79
N GLY A 253 -15.74 13.85 -6.00
CA GLY A 253 -17.09 14.42 -6.01
C GLY A 253 -17.28 15.52 -4.96
N ASP A 254 -18.51 16.04 -4.89
CA ASP A 254 -18.89 17.10 -3.93
C ASP A 254 -19.31 16.50 -2.57
N TYR A 255 -18.37 15.87 -1.88
CA TYR A 255 -18.58 15.22 -0.58
C TYR A 255 -17.77 15.83 0.56
N GLY A 256 -16.92 16.84 0.27
CA GLY A 256 -16.22 17.58 1.30
C GLY A 256 -14.71 17.37 1.36
N PHE A 257 -14.09 16.69 0.38
CA PHE A 257 -12.63 16.61 0.29
C PHE A 257 -12.03 18.00 0.08
N VAL A 258 -11.01 18.33 0.86
CA VAL A 258 -10.29 19.60 0.77
C VAL A 258 -8.80 19.31 0.65
N ILE A 259 -8.18 19.79 -0.41
CA ILE A 259 -6.72 19.77 -0.54
C ILE A 259 -6.14 20.78 0.47
N PRO A 260 -5.24 20.37 1.39
CA PRO A 260 -4.67 21.26 2.39
C PRO A 260 -3.79 22.35 1.78
N GLU A 261 -3.63 23.44 2.54
CA GLU A 261 -2.63 24.46 2.20
C GLU A 261 -1.23 23.90 2.45
N ASP A 262 -0.33 24.04 1.45
CA ASP A 262 1.08 23.63 1.55
C ASP A 262 2.01 24.85 1.68
N LYS A 263 1.75 25.66 2.71
CA LYS A 263 2.41 26.95 2.94
C LYS A 263 3.90 26.87 3.33
N TYR A 264 4.37 25.70 3.73
CA TYR A 264 5.77 25.50 4.12
C TYR A 264 6.59 24.78 3.04
N CYS A 265 5.98 24.42 1.92
CA CYS A 265 6.68 23.88 0.77
C CYS A 265 7.65 24.92 0.20
N THR A 266 8.88 24.50 -0.09
CA THR A 266 9.91 25.38 -0.69
C THR A 266 10.06 25.18 -2.20
N SER A 267 9.37 24.19 -2.79
CA SER A 267 9.30 24.02 -4.24
C SER A 267 8.44 25.11 -4.88
N SER A 268 8.80 25.52 -6.09
CA SER A 268 7.95 26.38 -6.94
C SER A 268 6.76 25.64 -7.55
N GLU A 269 6.82 24.31 -7.58
CA GLU A 269 5.81 23.41 -8.13
C GLU A 269 4.96 22.82 -6.99
N ASN A 270 3.73 22.39 -7.33
CA ASN A 270 2.93 21.62 -6.40
C ASN A 270 3.64 20.32 -5.99
N ARG A 271 3.53 19.94 -4.71
CA ARG A 271 4.12 18.70 -4.16
C ARG A 271 3.08 17.85 -3.43
N ILE A 272 1.82 18.02 -3.79
CA ILE A 272 0.69 17.22 -3.27
C ILE A 272 0.21 16.27 -4.36
N MET A 273 0.03 15.00 -3.99
CA MET A 273 -0.60 13.93 -4.77
C MET A 273 -1.90 13.49 -4.10
N ILE A 274 -2.82 12.91 -4.85
CA ILE A 274 -4.09 12.41 -4.35
C ILE A 274 -4.10 10.88 -4.39
N SER A 275 -4.42 10.24 -3.25
CA SER A 275 -4.54 8.80 -3.11
C SER A 275 -6.00 8.37 -3.29
N VAL A 276 -6.22 7.39 -4.15
CA VAL A 276 -7.51 6.70 -4.32
C VAL A 276 -7.27 5.21 -4.52
N HIS A 277 -8.27 4.39 -4.20
CA HIS A 277 -8.26 2.95 -4.49
C HIS A 277 -9.34 2.58 -5.49
N TYR A 278 -9.14 1.49 -6.25
CA TYR A 278 -10.08 1.08 -7.29
C TYR A 278 -10.31 -0.43 -7.31
N TYR A 279 -11.47 -0.84 -6.84
CA TYR A 279 -11.90 -2.24 -6.79
C TYR A 279 -13.30 -2.46 -7.38
N ASP A 280 -13.71 -1.64 -8.35
CA ASP A 280 -15.03 -1.76 -8.96
C ASP A 280 -15.02 -2.68 -10.22
N PRO A 281 -16.07 -3.50 -10.38
CA PRO A 281 -17.17 -3.73 -9.45
C PRO A 281 -16.80 -4.77 -8.37
N TYR A 282 -17.18 -4.52 -7.12
CA TYR A 282 -16.85 -5.33 -5.94
C TYR A 282 -17.06 -6.85 -6.15
N ASN A 283 -18.19 -7.23 -6.75
CA ASN A 283 -18.49 -8.65 -6.95
C ASN A 283 -17.49 -9.37 -7.86
N PHE A 284 -16.85 -8.65 -8.80
CA PHE A 284 -15.80 -9.20 -9.66
C PHE A 284 -14.44 -9.14 -8.99
N THR A 285 -14.13 -8.07 -8.27
CA THR A 285 -12.78 -7.83 -7.74
C THR A 285 -12.54 -8.46 -6.37
N LEU A 286 -13.44 -8.28 -5.41
CA LEU A 286 -13.23 -8.58 -3.99
C LEU A 286 -14.18 -9.63 -3.40
N ASP A 287 -15.36 -9.87 -3.99
CA ASP A 287 -16.35 -10.78 -3.38
C ASP A 287 -15.88 -12.24 -3.42
N GLU A 288 -15.79 -12.83 -2.24
CA GLU A 288 -15.38 -14.24 -2.04
C GLU A 288 -16.54 -15.22 -1.99
N ASN A 289 -17.77 -14.72 -1.95
CA ASN A 289 -18.95 -15.54 -1.81
C ASN A 289 -19.27 -16.24 -3.14
N MET A 290 -19.17 -17.56 -3.18
CA MET A 290 -19.41 -18.38 -4.39
C MET A 290 -20.76 -18.13 -5.07
N THR A 291 -21.76 -17.56 -4.37
CA THR A 291 -23.09 -17.30 -4.94
C THR A 291 -23.25 -15.90 -5.55
N SER A 292 -22.52 -14.92 -5.06
CA SER A 292 -22.56 -13.52 -5.52
C SER A 292 -21.33 -13.11 -6.34
N ALA A 293 -20.18 -13.75 -6.12
CA ALA A 293 -18.96 -13.48 -6.86
C ALA A 293 -19.14 -13.60 -8.38
N LYS A 294 -18.57 -12.63 -9.09
CA LYS A 294 -18.56 -12.61 -10.55
C LYS A 294 -17.24 -13.13 -11.08
N THR A 295 -17.32 -13.81 -12.23
CA THR A 295 -16.13 -14.43 -12.84
C THR A 295 -15.83 -13.90 -14.24
N GLN A 296 -16.73 -13.10 -14.82
CA GLN A 296 -16.53 -12.43 -16.09
C GLN A 296 -16.76 -10.92 -15.95
N TRP A 297 -16.09 -10.14 -16.79
CA TRP A 297 -16.15 -8.69 -16.82
C TRP A 297 -15.93 -8.16 -18.24
N GLY A 298 -16.57 -7.02 -18.55
CA GLY A 298 -16.37 -6.31 -19.78
C GLY A 298 -17.20 -6.82 -20.95
N LYS A 299 -16.99 -6.23 -22.12
CA LYS A 299 -17.76 -6.46 -23.33
C LYS A 299 -17.70 -7.89 -23.89
N TYR A 300 -16.78 -8.68 -23.41
CA TYR A 300 -16.63 -10.09 -23.77
C TYR A 300 -17.35 -11.05 -22.82
N ALA A 301 -17.87 -10.54 -21.69
CA ALA A 301 -18.62 -11.35 -20.75
C ALA A 301 -19.92 -11.85 -21.37
N VAL A 302 -20.24 -13.12 -21.14
CA VAL A 302 -21.46 -13.77 -21.66
C VAL A 302 -22.33 -14.33 -20.53
N GLU A 303 -21.74 -14.54 -19.35
CA GLU A 303 -22.44 -15.08 -18.18
C GLU A 303 -21.74 -14.59 -16.89
N ASN A 304 -22.42 -14.70 -15.76
CA ASN A 304 -21.88 -14.41 -14.42
C ASN A 304 -21.05 -13.09 -14.32
N PHE A 305 -21.61 -12.01 -14.80
CA PHE A 305 -21.04 -10.66 -14.72
C PHE A 305 -22.04 -9.67 -14.13
N ASP A 306 -21.57 -8.54 -13.66
CA ASP A 306 -22.39 -7.42 -13.22
C ASP A 306 -22.84 -6.58 -14.42
N ASN A 307 -23.98 -5.89 -14.27
CA ASN A 307 -24.48 -4.95 -15.27
C ASN A 307 -23.98 -3.50 -15.08
N TRP A 308 -23.05 -3.29 -14.17
CA TRP A 308 -22.42 -2.00 -13.86
C TRP A 308 -20.90 -2.19 -13.67
N GLY A 309 -20.15 -1.09 -13.62
CA GLY A 309 -18.71 -1.14 -13.38
C GLY A 309 -17.92 -1.74 -14.56
N GLN A 310 -18.46 -1.64 -15.77
CA GLN A 310 -17.82 -2.15 -16.98
C GLN A 310 -16.87 -1.10 -17.59
N GLU A 311 -16.39 -1.28 -18.80
CA GLU A 311 -15.37 -0.42 -19.43
C GLU A 311 -15.74 1.06 -19.43
N ASP A 312 -17.00 1.40 -19.76
CA ASP A 312 -17.51 2.77 -19.77
C ASP A 312 -17.46 3.45 -18.40
N TYR A 313 -17.70 2.67 -17.34
CA TYR A 313 -17.57 3.14 -15.97
C TYR A 313 -16.09 3.39 -15.61
N VAL A 314 -15.18 2.48 -15.98
CA VAL A 314 -13.73 2.67 -15.79
C VAL A 314 -13.28 3.95 -16.49
N ASP A 315 -13.61 4.11 -17.76
CA ASP A 315 -13.21 5.27 -18.57
C ASP A 315 -13.73 6.58 -17.97
N SER A 316 -14.99 6.62 -17.57
CA SER A 316 -15.59 7.81 -16.94
C SER A 316 -14.98 8.13 -15.59
N THR A 317 -14.63 7.10 -14.80
CA THR A 317 -14.03 7.24 -13.48
C THR A 317 -12.58 7.76 -13.58
N MET A 318 -11.77 7.19 -14.45
CA MET A 318 -10.39 7.65 -14.66
C MET A 318 -10.35 9.05 -15.27
N LYS A 319 -11.27 9.33 -16.21
CA LYS A 319 -11.43 10.70 -16.74
C LYS A 319 -11.82 11.71 -15.65
N LYS A 320 -12.68 11.34 -14.70
CA LYS A 320 -13.05 12.20 -13.58
C LYS A 320 -11.83 12.56 -12.73
N LEU A 321 -10.93 11.61 -12.45
CA LEU A 321 -9.68 11.87 -11.74
C LEU A 321 -8.80 12.86 -12.51
N ASN A 322 -8.69 12.72 -13.83
CA ASN A 322 -7.98 13.67 -14.65
C ASN A 322 -8.61 15.07 -14.56
N ASP A 323 -9.92 15.19 -14.82
CA ASP A 323 -10.62 16.49 -14.86
C ASP A 323 -10.57 17.22 -13.51
N VAL A 324 -10.62 16.49 -12.39
CA VAL A 324 -10.70 17.08 -11.05
C VAL A 324 -9.32 17.39 -10.48
N PHE A 325 -8.32 16.54 -10.71
CA PHE A 325 -7.00 16.63 -10.07
C PHE A 325 -5.84 16.77 -11.06
N VAL A 326 -5.63 15.77 -11.94
CA VAL A 326 -4.43 15.72 -12.79
C VAL A 326 -4.29 16.96 -13.66
N SER A 327 -5.38 17.38 -14.34
CA SER A 327 -5.38 18.61 -15.18
C SER A 327 -5.13 19.90 -14.41
N LYS A 328 -5.15 19.84 -13.07
CA LYS A 328 -4.90 20.99 -12.18
C LYS A 328 -3.55 20.93 -11.47
N GLY A 329 -2.69 19.99 -11.85
CA GLY A 329 -1.35 19.88 -11.29
C GLY A 329 -1.25 18.99 -10.05
N TYR A 330 -2.25 18.13 -9.77
CA TYR A 330 -2.24 17.18 -8.68
C TYR A 330 -2.15 15.76 -9.23
N PRO A 331 -0.98 15.09 -9.20
CA PRO A 331 -0.86 13.69 -9.58
C PRO A 331 -1.81 12.81 -8.78
N VAL A 332 -2.37 11.78 -9.42
CA VAL A 332 -3.23 10.81 -8.75
C VAL A 332 -2.55 9.46 -8.71
N ILE A 333 -2.46 8.88 -7.53
CA ILE A 333 -1.98 7.53 -7.30
C ILE A 333 -3.19 6.64 -6.99
N ILE A 334 -3.44 5.63 -7.83
CA ILE A 334 -4.37 4.56 -7.48
C ILE A 334 -3.60 3.61 -6.59
N GLY A 335 -3.59 3.90 -5.28
CA GLY A 335 -2.73 3.27 -4.28
C GLY A 335 -2.99 1.79 -4.10
N GLU A 336 -4.19 1.33 -4.44
CA GLU A 336 -4.54 -0.09 -4.50
C GLU A 336 -5.51 -0.34 -5.64
N MET A 337 -5.24 -1.39 -6.40
CA MET A 337 -6.16 -1.98 -7.37
C MET A 337 -5.83 -3.46 -7.61
N GLY A 338 -6.80 -4.23 -8.02
CA GLY A 338 -6.57 -5.63 -8.34
C GLY A 338 -7.84 -6.46 -8.32
N VAL A 339 -7.69 -7.73 -8.66
CA VAL A 339 -8.77 -8.72 -8.67
C VAL A 339 -8.30 -9.96 -7.93
N GLN A 340 -9.03 -10.34 -6.89
CA GLN A 340 -8.79 -11.56 -6.13
C GLN A 340 -8.91 -12.80 -7.01
N ASN A 341 -8.04 -13.78 -6.85
CA ASN A 341 -8.06 -15.00 -7.67
C ASN A 341 -9.30 -15.86 -7.34
N LYS A 342 -10.12 -16.11 -8.37
CA LYS A 342 -11.36 -16.93 -8.32
C LYS A 342 -11.33 -18.06 -9.35
N ALA A 343 -10.15 -18.49 -9.77
CA ALA A 343 -9.99 -19.57 -10.77
C ALA A 343 -10.68 -20.89 -10.34
N HIS A 344 -10.83 -21.11 -9.01
CA HIS A 344 -11.58 -22.24 -8.47
C HIS A 344 -13.09 -22.18 -8.73
N ILE A 345 -13.64 -21.02 -9.12
CA ILE A 345 -15.06 -20.85 -9.45
C ILE A 345 -15.31 -21.06 -10.95
N SER A 346 -14.38 -20.63 -11.81
CA SER A 346 -14.53 -20.70 -13.26
C SER A 346 -13.18 -20.79 -13.98
N ASP A 347 -13.04 -21.72 -14.90
CA ASP A 347 -11.85 -21.90 -15.74
C ASP A 347 -11.57 -20.70 -16.66
N THR A 348 -12.58 -19.87 -16.93
CA THR A 348 -12.43 -18.67 -17.77
C THR A 348 -11.95 -17.45 -16.98
N PHE A 349 -11.99 -17.51 -15.66
CA PHE A 349 -11.76 -16.37 -14.79
C PHE A 349 -10.39 -15.70 -14.99
N SER A 350 -9.32 -16.49 -15.10
CA SER A 350 -7.95 -15.95 -15.24
C SER A 350 -7.80 -15.04 -16.46
N GLY A 351 -8.47 -15.37 -17.59
CA GLY A 351 -8.50 -14.51 -18.77
C GLY A 351 -9.19 -13.17 -18.50
N PHE A 352 -10.34 -13.19 -17.80
CA PHE A 352 -11.06 -11.97 -17.44
C PHE A 352 -10.35 -11.14 -16.36
N ARG A 353 -9.63 -11.80 -15.45
CA ARG A 353 -8.77 -11.14 -14.47
C ARG A 353 -7.67 -10.33 -15.17
N CYS A 354 -6.99 -10.93 -16.14
CA CYS A 354 -5.99 -10.24 -16.95
C CYS A 354 -6.61 -9.10 -17.76
N TYR A 355 -7.77 -9.33 -18.39
CA TYR A 355 -8.48 -8.32 -19.19
C TYR A 355 -8.86 -7.09 -18.38
N TRP A 356 -9.50 -7.28 -17.20
CA TRP A 356 -9.85 -6.18 -16.30
C TRP A 356 -8.60 -5.41 -15.86
N THR A 357 -7.56 -6.13 -15.43
CA THR A 357 -6.33 -5.51 -14.91
C THR A 357 -5.62 -4.70 -15.99
N GLU A 358 -5.49 -5.25 -17.20
CA GLU A 358 -4.89 -4.52 -18.34
C GLU A 358 -5.71 -3.27 -18.71
N TYR A 359 -7.04 -3.41 -18.72
CA TYR A 359 -7.93 -2.29 -19.03
C TYR A 359 -7.84 -1.16 -18.02
N VAL A 360 -7.89 -1.46 -16.73
CA VAL A 360 -7.80 -0.47 -15.67
C VAL A 360 -6.44 0.22 -15.65
N VAL A 361 -5.34 -0.53 -15.78
CA VAL A 361 -3.98 0.05 -15.85
C VAL A 361 -3.84 0.97 -17.05
N LYS A 362 -4.36 0.56 -18.21
CA LYS A 362 -4.36 1.39 -19.43
C LYS A 362 -5.18 2.67 -19.23
N ALA A 363 -6.38 2.57 -18.71
CA ALA A 363 -7.26 3.70 -18.46
C ALA A 363 -6.65 4.69 -17.44
N ALA A 364 -6.05 4.17 -16.35
CA ALA A 364 -5.35 4.96 -15.36
C ALA A 364 -4.20 5.76 -16.00
N LYS A 365 -3.31 5.08 -16.71
CA LYS A 365 -2.17 5.70 -17.41
C LYS A 365 -2.63 6.78 -18.40
N ASN A 366 -3.64 6.49 -19.22
CA ASN A 366 -4.14 7.42 -20.24
C ASN A 366 -4.76 8.68 -19.61
N ASN A 367 -5.10 8.64 -18.35
CA ASN A 367 -5.60 9.78 -17.56
C ASN A 367 -4.56 10.38 -16.60
N GLY A 368 -3.28 10.01 -16.73
CA GLY A 368 -2.18 10.57 -15.94
C GLY A 368 -2.12 10.07 -14.49
N CYS A 369 -2.78 8.94 -14.19
CA CYS A 369 -2.74 8.30 -12.88
C CYS A 369 -1.65 7.22 -12.83
N VAL A 370 -1.09 7.00 -11.64
CA VAL A 370 -0.14 5.91 -11.35
C VAL A 370 -0.88 4.74 -10.71
N PRO A 371 -1.01 3.59 -11.36
CA PRO A 371 -1.64 2.41 -10.78
C PRO A 371 -0.67 1.61 -9.92
N VAL A 372 -1.13 1.15 -8.74
CA VAL A 372 -0.38 0.27 -7.85
C VAL A 372 -1.20 -0.99 -7.61
N TYR A 373 -0.63 -2.15 -7.96
CA TYR A 373 -1.30 -3.44 -7.84
C TYR A 373 -1.21 -3.95 -6.40
N TRP A 374 -2.37 -4.26 -5.79
CA TRP A 374 -2.42 -4.86 -4.47
C TRP A 374 -1.97 -6.33 -4.51
N ASP A 375 -0.86 -6.63 -3.82
CA ASP A 375 -0.36 -7.98 -3.60
C ASP A 375 -0.32 -8.25 -2.09
N ASN A 376 -1.12 -9.20 -1.62
CA ASN A 376 -1.19 -9.57 -0.21
C ASN A 376 -0.27 -10.75 0.18
N GLY A 377 0.56 -11.22 -0.75
CA GLY A 377 1.46 -12.35 -0.55
C GLY A 377 0.77 -13.72 -0.54
N TRP A 378 -0.54 -13.79 -0.76
CA TRP A 378 -1.26 -15.05 -0.86
C TRP A 378 -1.42 -15.46 -2.33
N ASN A 379 -0.72 -16.54 -2.71
CA ASN A 379 -0.74 -17.11 -4.05
C ASN A 379 -1.76 -18.25 -4.11
N GLY A 380 -2.73 -18.17 -5.02
CA GLY A 380 -3.78 -19.16 -5.19
C GLY A 380 -5.19 -18.61 -4.96
N ASP A 381 -6.14 -19.49 -4.64
CA ASP A 381 -7.55 -19.12 -4.46
C ASP A 381 -7.72 -18.00 -3.44
N LYS A 382 -8.49 -16.99 -3.81
CA LYS A 382 -8.77 -15.80 -3.00
C LYS A 382 -7.55 -14.90 -2.72
N GLY A 383 -6.41 -15.16 -3.36
CA GLY A 383 -5.21 -14.35 -3.23
C GLY A 383 -5.09 -13.27 -4.30
N PHE A 384 -4.24 -12.31 -4.00
CA PHE A 384 -3.78 -11.29 -4.95
C PHE A 384 -2.31 -11.50 -5.34
N GLY A 385 -1.60 -12.41 -4.66
CA GLY A 385 -0.18 -12.62 -4.84
C GLY A 385 0.18 -12.98 -6.28
N VAL A 386 1.19 -12.29 -6.82
CA VAL A 386 1.75 -12.54 -8.16
C VAL A 386 3.17 -13.10 -8.08
N ILE A 387 3.81 -12.98 -6.92
CA ILE A 387 5.13 -13.53 -6.60
C ILE A 387 5.02 -14.32 -5.29
N ASP A 388 5.49 -15.56 -5.28
CA ASP A 388 5.64 -16.30 -4.02
C ASP A 388 6.80 -15.70 -3.22
N ARG A 389 6.49 -15.08 -2.07
CA ARG A 389 7.45 -14.36 -1.25
C ARG A 389 8.48 -15.24 -0.54
N LYS A 390 8.29 -16.59 -0.53
CA LYS A 390 9.24 -17.56 0.05
C LYS A 390 10.21 -18.09 -0.99
N THR A 391 9.71 -18.38 -2.20
CA THR A 391 10.51 -19.01 -3.26
C THR A 391 10.99 -18.02 -4.31
N LEU A 392 10.43 -16.80 -4.33
CA LEU A 392 10.62 -15.75 -5.34
C LEU A 392 10.19 -16.19 -6.75
N GLU A 393 9.33 -17.22 -6.84
CA GLU A 393 8.73 -17.67 -8.08
C GLU A 393 7.61 -16.71 -8.52
N VAL A 394 7.55 -16.36 -9.80
CA VAL A 394 6.45 -15.61 -10.38
C VAL A 394 5.29 -16.57 -10.62
N THR A 395 4.20 -16.39 -9.87
CA THR A 395 3.06 -17.30 -9.91
C THR A 395 1.96 -16.90 -10.91
N GLU A 396 1.91 -15.61 -11.28
CA GLU A 396 0.90 -15.05 -12.19
C GLU A 396 1.57 -14.26 -13.35
N PRO A 397 2.38 -14.92 -14.20
CA PRO A 397 3.15 -14.25 -15.24
C PRO A 397 2.28 -13.55 -16.28
N ASP A 398 1.12 -14.11 -16.63
CA ASP A 398 0.19 -13.52 -17.60
C ASP A 398 -0.44 -12.23 -17.07
N LEU A 399 -0.73 -12.18 -15.77
CA LEU A 399 -1.27 -11.00 -15.11
C LEU A 399 -0.22 -9.87 -15.05
N ILE A 400 1.02 -10.19 -14.71
CA ILE A 400 2.14 -9.23 -14.75
C ILE A 400 2.34 -8.73 -16.19
N ALA A 401 2.33 -9.63 -17.17
CA ALA A 401 2.48 -9.25 -18.57
C ALA A 401 1.36 -8.31 -19.03
N ALA A 402 0.12 -8.50 -18.58
CA ALA A 402 -1.01 -7.61 -18.85
C ALA A 402 -0.77 -6.19 -18.31
N MET A 403 -0.34 -6.08 -17.04
CA MET A 403 0.03 -4.79 -16.43
C MET A 403 1.16 -4.10 -17.19
N MET A 404 2.21 -4.84 -17.53
CA MET A 404 3.39 -4.30 -18.22
C MET A 404 3.09 -3.88 -19.67
N ARG A 405 2.21 -4.59 -20.38
CA ARG A 405 1.74 -4.14 -21.71
C ARG A 405 1.02 -2.80 -21.61
N ALA A 406 0.11 -2.67 -20.63
CA ALA A 406 -0.68 -1.45 -20.46
C ALA A 406 0.20 -0.25 -20.08
N ILE A 407 1.08 -0.39 -19.10
CA ILE A 407 1.87 0.73 -18.58
C ILE A 407 2.95 1.18 -19.57
N ASN A 408 3.54 0.26 -20.35
CA ASN A 408 4.64 0.56 -21.27
C ASN A 408 4.18 0.89 -22.71
N SER A 409 2.89 0.77 -23.04
CA SER A 409 2.40 1.11 -24.37
C SER A 409 2.46 2.62 -24.61
N GLU A 410 3.13 3.07 -25.65
CA GLU A 410 3.17 4.48 -26.06
C GLU A 410 1.98 4.87 -26.95
N GLU A 411 1.37 3.90 -27.63
CA GLU A 411 0.23 4.08 -28.52
C GLU A 411 -1.07 3.60 -27.88
N ASP A 412 -2.17 4.23 -28.25
CA ASP A 412 -3.49 3.70 -27.87
C ASP A 412 -3.75 2.40 -28.63
N TYR A 413 -4.23 1.40 -27.90
CA TYR A 413 -4.55 0.07 -28.44
C TYR A 413 -5.81 -0.47 -27.79
N GLU A 414 -6.50 -1.38 -28.46
CA GLU A 414 -7.62 -2.12 -27.89
C GLU A 414 -7.09 -3.32 -27.09
N VAL A 415 -7.49 -3.41 -25.81
CA VAL A 415 -7.13 -4.56 -24.96
C VAL A 415 -7.72 -5.84 -25.59
N ALA A 416 -6.88 -6.83 -25.76
CA ALA A 416 -7.28 -8.08 -26.40
C ALA A 416 -8.35 -8.83 -25.60
N ALA A 417 -9.23 -9.54 -26.29
CA ALA A 417 -10.23 -10.40 -25.65
C ALA A 417 -9.57 -11.44 -24.74
N PRO A 418 -10.24 -11.82 -23.64
CA PRO A 418 -9.83 -12.99 -22.89
C PRO A 418 -9.74 -14.23 -23.79
N LYS A 419 -8.73 -15.08 -23.53
CA LYS A 419 -8.51 -16.29 -24.31
C LYS A 419 -9.78 -17.14 -24.38
N GLY A 420 -10.18 -17.52 -25.59
CA GLY A 420 -11.40 -18.27 -25.87
C GLY A 420 -12.65 -17.41 -26.06
N PHE A 421 -12.52 -16.08 -26.01
CA PHE A 421 -13.59 -15.09 -26.23
C PHE A 421 -13.29 -14.15 -27.42
N GLU A 422 -12.26 -14.45 -28.21
CA GLU A 422 -11.95 -13.75 -29.44
C GLU A 422 -13.13 -13.91 -30.42
N LYS A 423 -13.59 -12.83 -31.02
CA LYS A 423 -14.69 -12.84 -32.01
C LYS A 423 -14.14 -12.98 -33.44
#